data_061276f2230fbafbb1576269aee1456c
#
_entry.id   061276f2230fbafbb1576269aee1456c
#
_cell.length_a   1.000
_cell.length_b   1.000
_cell.length_c   1.000
_cell.angle_alpha   90.00
_cell.angle_beta   90.00
_cell.angle_gamma   90.00
#
_symmetry.space_group_name_H-M   'P 1'
#
loop_
_entity.id
_entity.type
_entity.pdbx_description
1 polymer ?
#
loop_
_entity_poly.entity_id
_entity_poly.type
_entity_poly.pdbx_seq_one_letter_code
_entity_poly.pdbx_strand_id
1 'polypeptide(L)'
;MARPIFFGVAIIFLVYVPVLTLTGVEGRMFDPMAITVLFAVGASLVIALTLMPVLGWYAFRRKATEKTTWLMRKVSGIYGPVLGRAMRFPIATAAVAALIFVSSLGIVPYLGAEFLPRLDEGSILVMMYRVPGISMNESLHGNEIIETVLKRFPEVDKVVCRTGRPEVAVDPMAIDQSDVYVMLKPISEWPTGRSKDDLITAMKQALEKEAPGAAYAFLQPIEMRMQELMEAGVRSDIAIKLYGDDLEVLREKAQQIVTVVEQVPGAADVRAERVAGLPYLRIRVRRDAIARHGLDAQDVLNTVEAIGGKVAGQVVEGNKRFALQV
;
A
#
# COMPACT_ATOMS: atom_id res chain seq x y z
N MET A 1 -11.18 34.21 29.78
CA MET A 1 -10.43 33.05 29.25
C MET A 1 -11.17 32.32 28.12
N ALA A 2 -12.51 32.30 28.03
CA ALA A 2 -13.24 31.60 26.99
C ALA A 2 -12.91 32.03 25.53
N ARG A 3 -12.76 33.33 25.27
CA ARG A 3 -12.44 33.83 23.92
C ARG A 3 -11.11 33.28 23.34
N PRO A 4 -9.97 33.34 24.06
CA PRO A 4 -8.72 32.77 23.53
C PRO A 4 -8.80 31.27 23.26
N ILE A 5 -9.48 30.49 24.09
CA ILE A 5 -9.67 29.05 23.92
C ILE A 5 -10.52 28.80 22.64
N PHE A 6 -11.61 29.54 22.47
CA PHE A 6 -12.46 29.43 21.30
C PHE A 6 -11.67 29.72 20.01
N PHE A 7 -10.93 30.82 19.94
CA PHE A 7 -10.13 31.17 18.76
C PHE A 7 -9.02 30.15 18.50
N GLY A 8 -8.36 29.63 19.55
CA GLY A 8 -7.37 28.57 19.38
C GLY A 8 -7.95 27.31 18.75
N VAL A 9 -9.11 26.87 19.20
CA VAL A 9 -9.82 25.72 18.64
C VAL A 9 -10.33 26.03 17.22
N ALA A 10 -10.86 27.22 16.98
CA ALA A 10 -11.31 27.62 15.64
C ALA A 10 -10.18 27.58 14.59
N ILE A 11 -8.95 27.94 14.96
CA ILE A 11 -7.78 27.81 14.09
C ILE A 11 -7.52 26.32 13.77
N ILE A 12 -7.62 25.42 14.76
CA ILE A 12 -7.46 23.99 14.51
C ILE A 12 -8.52 23.47 13.53
N PHE A 13 -9.78 23.86 13.70
CA PHE A 13 -10.84 23.54 12.73
C PHE A 13 -10.50 24.01 11.32
N LEU A 14 -10.00 25.25 11.18
CA LEU A 14 -9.64 25.82 9.89
C LEU A 14 -8.52 25.03 9.18
N VAL A 15 -7.57 24.47 9.94
CA VAL A 15 -6.50 23.63 9.39
C VAL A 15 -7.03 22.33 8.79
N TYR A 16 -8.14 21.78 9.30
CA TYR A 16 -8.74 20.56 8.77
C TYR A 16 -9.69 20.78 7.58
N VAL A 17 -10.11 22.01 7.31
CA VAL A 17 -10.99 22.31 6.16
C VAL A 17 -10.38 21.85 4.82
N PRO A 18 -9.10 22.10 4.52
CA PRO A 18 -8.49 21.59 3.28
C PRO A 18 -8.51 20.07 3.18
N VAL A 19 -8.38 19.35 4.29
CA VAL A 19 -8.42 17.89 4.31
C VAL A 19 -9.80 17.38 3.89
N LEU A 20 -10.88 18.01 4.34
CA LEU A 20 -12.26 17.68 3.95
C LEU A 20 -12.61 18.05 2.50
N THR A 21 -11.73 18.76 1.79
CA THR A 21 -11.92 19.07 0.37
C THR A 21 -11.16 18.13 -0.55
N LEU A 22 -10.44 17.14 0.00
CA LEU A 22 -9.77 16.11 -0.76
C LEU A 22 -10.80 15.26 -1.50
N THR A 23 -10.48 14.88 -2.73
CA THR A 23 -11.32 14.01 -3.57
C THR A 23 -10.58 12.72 -3.92
N GLY A 24 -11.30 11.73 -4.45
CA GLY A 24 -10.67 10.47 -4.85
C GLY A 24 -10.38 9.54 -3.69
N VAL A 25 -9.27 8.85 -3.74
CA VAL A 25 -8.84 7.85 -2.73
C VAL A 25 -8.40 8.55 -1.45
N GLU A 26 -7.66 9.65 -1.57
CA GLU A 26 -7.23 10.46 -0.43
C GLU A 26 -8.41 10.94 0.40
N GLY A 27 -9.45 11.49 -0.26
CA GLY A 27 -10.68 11.92 0.42
C GLY A 27 -11.31 10.78 1.20
N ARG A 28 -11.51 9.61 0.59
CA ARG A 28 -12.11 8.44 1.26
C ARG A 28 -11.33 7.95 2.48
N MET A 29 -10.00 8.12 2.49
CA MET A 29 -9.17 7.73 3.62
C MET A 29 -9.12 8.79 4.71
N PHE A 30 -8.96 10.06 4.33
CA PHE A 30 -8.73 11.14 5.29
C PHE A 30 -10.01 11.77 5.84
N ASP A 31 -11.13 11.75 5.10
CA ASP A 31 -12.41 12.31 5.57
C ASP A 31 -12.89 11.72 6.91
N PRO A 32 -12.94 10.36 7.09
CA PRO A 32 -13.37 9.79 8.37
C PRO A 32 -12.45 10.18 9.52
N MET A 33 -11.13 10.28 9.25
CA MET A 33 -10.14 10.70 10.24
C MET A 33 -10.32 12.17 10.60
N ALA A 34 -10.42 13.06 9.62
CA ALA A 34 -10.62 14.50 9.82
C ALA A 34 -11.91 14.77 10.59
N ILE A 35 -13.01 14.13 10.22
CA ILE A 35 -14.31 14.24 10.91
C ILE A 35 -14.19 13.78 12.37
N THR A 36 -13.52 12.66 12.63
CA THR A 36 -13.33 12.15 13.99
C THR A 36 -12.53 13.13 14.84
N VAL A 37 -11.46 13.70 14.30
CA VAL A 37 -10.64 14.70 15.00
C VAL A 37 -11.44 15.98 15.26
N LEU A 38 -12.21 16.45 14.29
CA LEU A 38 -13.06 17.63 14.46
C LEU A 38 -14.12 17.42 15.55
N PHE A 39 -14.77 16.27 15.59
CA PHE A 39 -15.70 15.94 16.68
C PHE A 39 -15.00 15.88 18.04
N ALA A 40 -13.82 15.25 18.12
CA ALA A 40 -13.05 15.16 19.37
C ALA A 40 -12.63 16.55 19.87
N VAL A 41 -12.13 17.42 18.97
CA VAL A 41 -11.73 18.77 19.30
C VAL A 41 -12.93 19.64 19.67
N GLY A 42 -14.07 19.48 18.98
CA GLY A 42 -15.32 20.16 19.32
C GLY A 42 -15.86 19.76 20.69
N ALA A 43 -15.87 18.47 20.98
CA ALA A 43 -16.24 17.96 22.31
C ALA A 43 -15.30 18.47 23.41
N SER A 44 -13.99 18.50 23.11
CA SER A 44 -12.96 19.05 24.02
C SER A 44 -13.22 20.52 24.34
N LEU A 45 -13.63 21.32 23.34
CA LEU A 45 -14.00 22.73 23.54
C LEU A 45 -15.19 22.87 24.49
N VAL A 46 -16.23 22.06 24.28
CA VAL A 46 -17.42 22.07 25.17
C VAL A 46 -17.00 21.72 26.60
N ILE A 47 -16.22 20.67 26.78
CA ILE A 47 -15.71 20.23 28.09
C ILE A 47 -14.82 21.32 28.73
N ALA A 48 -13.93 21.95 27.95
CA ALA A 48 -13.04 22.99 28.42
C ALA A 48 -13.80 24.26 28.90
N LEU A 49 -14.93 24.57 28.25
CA LEU A 49 -15.74 25.75 28.60
C LEU A 49 -16.78 25.46 29.70
N THR A 50 -17.15 24.23 29.92
CA THR A 50 -18.20 23.84 30.89
C THR A 50 -17.62 23.10 32.09
N LEU A 51 -17.07 21.94 31.88
CA LEU A 51 -16.65 21.04 32.95
C LEU A 51 -15.39 21.55 33.66
N MET A 52 -14.40 22.09 32.93
CA MET A 52 -13.14 22.55 33.51
C MET A 52 -13.31 23.72 34.52
N PRO A 53 -14.12 24.75 34.25
CA PRO A 53 -14.39 25.80 35.25
C PRO A 53 -15.07 25.26 36.49
N VAL A 54 -16.00 24.31 36.33
CA VAL A 54 -16.71 23.69 37.47
C VAL A 54 -15.75 22.86 38.31
N LEU A 55 -14.95 22.00 37.66
CA LEU A 55 -13.93 21.20 38.36
C LEU A 55 -12.88 22.09 39.03
N GLY A 56 -12.44 23.15 38.36
CA GLY A 56 -11.55 24.15 38.91
C GLY A 56 -12.11 24.81 40.16
N TRP A 57 -13.38 25.21 40.13
CA TRP A 57 -14.07 25.76 41.30
C TRP A 57 -14.08 24.75 42.46
N TYR A 58 -14.44 23.49 42.22
CA TYR A 58 -14.42 22.43 43.22
C TYR A 58 -13.03 22.18 43.81
N ALA A 59 -11.99 22.09 42.93
CA ALA A 59 -10.63 21.78 43.31
C ALA A 59 -10.00 22.91 44.15
N PHE A 60 -10.26 24.17 43.76
CA PHE A 60 -9.63 25.34 44.42
C PHE A 60 -10.55 26.05 45.43
N ARG A 61 -11.65 25.39 45.81
CA ARG A 61 -12.61 25.91 46.80
C ARG A 61 -12.00 26.18 48.20
N ARG A 62 -10.93 25.45 48.55
CA ARG A 62 -10.11 25.72 49.75
C ARG A 62 -8.91 26.51 49.28
N LYS A 63 -8.53 27.57 50.04
CA LYS A 63 -7.46 28.51 49.75
C LYS A 63 -6.25 27.82 49.12
N ALA A 64 -6.03 28.01 47.83
CA ALA A 64 -4.80 27.59 47.16
C ALA A 64 -3.73 28.63 47.44
N THR A 65 -2.63 28.21 48.06
CA THR A 65 -1.44 29.07 48.25
C THR A 65 -0.69 29.10 46.93
N GLU A 66 -0.53 30.27 46.35
CA GLU A 66 0.24 30.47 45.13
C GLU A 66 1.72 30.16 45.37
N LYS A 67 2.13 28.93 45.14
CA LYS A 67 3.56 28.56 45.13
C LYS A 67 4.02 28.48 43.67
N THR A 68 4.81 29.45 43.25
CA THR A 68 5.46 29.39 41.93
C THR A 68 6.50 28.27 41.94
N THR A 69 6.28 27.23 41.14
CA THR A 69 7.25 26.12 40.96
C THR A 69 8.55 26.66 40.36
N TRP A 70 9.71 26.06 40.72
CA TRP A 70 11.00 26.42 40.14
C TRP A 70 10.98 26.46 38.59
N LEU A 71 10.35 25.48 37.96
CA LEU A 71 10.19 25.42 36.51
C LEU A 71 9.43 26.64 35.99
N MET A 72 8.31 27.01 36.63
CA MET A 72 7.49 28.17 36.22
C MET A 72 8.27 29.47 36.33
N ARG A 73 9.12 29.60 37.36
CA ARG A 73 10.00 30.77 37.57
C ARG A 73 11.04 30.89 36.47
N LYS A 74 11.66 29.77 36.07
CA LYS A 74 12.66 29.73 35.01
C LYS A 74 12.04 30.03 33.64
N VAL A 75 10.89 29.41 33.31
CA VAL A 75 10.17 29.67 32.06
C VAL A 75 9.68 31.12 31.98
N SER A 76 9.09 31.65 33.06
CA SER A 76 8.61 33.05 33.08
C SER A 76 9.77 34.03 32.94
N GLY A 77 10.96 33.68 33.52
CA GLY A 77 12.16 34.50 33.41
C GLY A 77 12.70 34.63 31.98
N ILE A 78 12.50 33.62 31.15
CA ILE A 78 12.87 33.63 29.71
C ILE A 78 11.74 34.28 28.88
N TYR A 79 10.51 33.86 29.14
CA TYR A 79 9.35 34.30 28.39
C TYR A 79 9.07 35.81 28.51
N GLY A 80 9.16 36.36 29.71
CA GLY A 80 8.88 37.77 29.98
C GLY A 80 9.70 38.75 29.13
N PRO A 81 11.03 38.66 29.10
CA PRO A 81 11.86 39.52 28.24
C PRO A 81 11.61 39.32 26.74
N VAL A 82 11.36 38.08 26.28
CA VAL A 82 11.06 37.79 24.86
C VAL A 82 9.74 38.42 24.48
N LEU A 83 8.70 38.22 25.27
CA LEU A 83 7.39 38.83 25.06
C LEU A 83 7.49 40.36 25.09
N GLY A 84 8.21 40.94 26.04
CA GLY A 84 8.41 42.38 26.15
C GLY A 84 9.08 42.97 24.90
N ARG A 85 10.07 42.27 24.32
CA ARG A 85 10.69 42.70 23.05
C ARG A 85 9.74 42.60 21.88
N ALA A 86 9.01 41.48 21.78
CA ALA A 86 8.05 41.24 20.72
C ALA A 86 6.93 42.33 20.71
N MET A 87 6.42 42.68 21.87
CA MET A 87 5.43 43.72 22.05
C MET A 87 5.97 45.14 21.83
N ARG A 88 7.24 45.36 22.12
CA ARG A 88 7.89 46.68 21.89
C ARG A 88 8.15 46.95 20.42
N PHE A 89 8.36 45.90 19.60
CA PHE A 89 8.64 46.00 18.18
C PHE A 89 7.65 45.12 17.35
N PRO A 90 6.34 45.48 17.36
CA PRO A 90 5.33 44.61 16.77
C PRO A 90 5.50 44.45 15.25
N ILE A 91 5.91 45.46 14.53
CA ILE A 91 6.14 45.42 13.08
C ILE A 91 7.33 44.49 12.76
N ALA A 92 8.44 44.61 13.52
CA ALA A 92 9.59 43.71 13.33
C ALA A 92 9.24 42.27 13.63
N THR A 93 8.45 42.03 14.68
CA THR A 93 7.98 40.67 15.03
C THR A 93 7.10 40.10 13.94
N ALA A 94 6.16 40.89 13.39
CA ALA A 94 5.32 40.48 12.26
C ALA A 94 6.14 40.26 10.98
N ALA A 95 7.13 41.09 10.71
CA ALA A 95 8.03 40.94 9.56
C ALA A 95 8.87 39.65 9.65
N VAL A 96 9.42 39.32 10.84
CA VAL A 96 10.15 38.06 11.07
C VAL A 96 9.23 36.87 10.89
N ALA A 97 8.01 36.91 11.43
CA ALA A 97 7.04 35.83 11.25
C ALA A 97 6.66 35.65 9.77
N ALA A 98 6.41 36.73 9.05
CA ALA A 98 6.13 36.72 7.63
C ALA A 98 7.33 36.18 6.81
N LEU A 99 8.56 36.55 7.15
CA LEU A 99 9.77 36.06 6.52
C LEU A 99 9.92 34.54 6.70
N ILE A 100 9.73 34.05 7.93
CA ILE A 100 9.77 32.60 8.23
C ILE A 100 8.68 31.87 7.41
N PHE A 101 7.48 32.41 7.36
CA PHE A 101 6.38 31.82 6.60
C PHE A 101 6.68 31.76 5.09
N VAL A 102 7.13 32.86 4.50
CA VAL A 102 7.51 32.90 3.08
C VAL A 102 8.68 31.97 2.77
N SER A 103 9.67 31.92 3.67
CA SER A 103 10.80 30.97 3.53
C SER A 103 10.33 29.53 3.60
N SER A 104 9.38 29.19 4.48
CA SER A 104 8.82 27.84 4.56
C SER A 104 8.05 27.45 3.30
N LEU A 105 7.32 28.38 2.68
CA LEU A 105 6.68 28.14 1.39
C LEU A 105 7.70 27.87 0.27
N GLY A 106 8.86 28.52 0.31
CA GLY A 106 9.95 28.29 -0.63
C GLY A 106 10.55 26.87 -0.55
N ILE A 107 10.37 26.17 0.56
CA ILE A 107 10.84 24.79 0.75
C ILE A 107 9.85 23.77 0.16
N VAL A 108 8.55 24.12 0.05
CA VAL A 108 7.49 23.22 -0.42
C VAL A 108 7.81 22.53 -1.75
N PRO A 109 8.36 23.20 -2.79
CA PRO A 109 8.68 22.55 -4.05
C PRO A 109 9.79 21.49 -3.96
N TYR A 110 10.60 21.54 -2.90
CA TYR A 110 11.69 20.57 -2.64
C TYR A 110 11.26 19.41 -1.75
N LEU A 111 10.06 19.48 -1.18
CA LEU A 111 9.46 18.38 -0.42
C LEU A 111 8.84 17.40 -1.42
N GLY A 112 9.32 16.16 -1.43
CA GLY A 112 8.67 15.09 -2.17
C GLY A 112 7.23 14.91 -1.65
N ALA A 113 6.30 14.58 -2.55
CA ALA A 113 4.95 14.19 -2.18
C ALA A 113 4.85 12.68 -2.27
N GLU A 114 4.85 11.99 -1.14
CA GLU A 114 4.51 10.57 -1.05
C GLU A 114 3.15 10.47 -0.36
N PHE A 115 2.22 9.74 -0.99
CA PHE A 115 0.89 9.53 -0.42
C PHE A 115 0.95 8.67 0.85
N LEU A 116 1.77 7.64 0.82
CA LEU A 116 2.06 6.78 1.97
C LEU A 116 3.58 6.61 2.07
N PRO A 117 4.16 6.85 3.24
CA PRO A 117 5.57 6.56 3.44
C PRO A 117 5.82 5.07 3.26
N ARG A 118 6.88 4.69 2.58
CA ARG A 118 7.30 3.30 2.44
C ARG A 118 7.65 2.76 3.82
N LEU A 119 6.78 1.89 4.34
CA LEU A 119 7.03 1.20 5.59
C LEU A 119 7.98 0.03 5.32
N ASP A 120 9.03 -0.10 6.13
CA ASP A 120 9.86 -1.30 6.05
C ASP A 120 9.17 -2.46 6.77
N GLU A 121 8.72 -3.43 5.98
CA GLU A 121 7.98 -4.60 6.47
C GLU A 121 8.90 -5.77 6.89
N GLY A 122 10.23 -5.59 6.82
CA GLY A 122 11.19 -6.69 7.06
C GLY A 122 11.09 -7.83 6.05
N SER A 123 10.43 -7.60 4.91
CA SER A 123 10.25 -8.57 3.83
C SER A 123 10.35 -7.88 2.46
N ILE A 124 10.62 -8.69 1.45
CA ILE A 124 10.59 -8.29 0.04
C ILE A 124 9.61 -9.23 -0.67
N LEU A 125 8.78 -8.68 -1.53
CA LEU A 125 7.93 -9.41 -2.45
C LEU A 125 8.54 -9.32 -3.84
N VAL A 126 8.90 -10.46 -4.42
CA VAL A 126 9.33 -10.55 -5.81
C VAL A 126 8.19 -11.13 -6.62
N MET A 127 7.56 -10.28 -7.43
CA MET A 127 6.57 -10.73 -8.40
C MET A 127 7.30 -11.26 -9.64
N MET A 128 7.02 -12.48 -10.00
CA MET A 128 7.62 -13.15 -11.14
C MET A 128 6.59 -13.39 -12.23
N TYR A 129 6.95 -13.01 -13.46
CA TYR A 129 6.12 -13.15 -14.65
C TYR A 129 6.88 -13.98 -15.68
N ARG A 130 6.36 -15.17 -15.98
CA ARG A 130 6.92 -16.10 -16.98
C ARG A 130 6.21 -15.97 -18.33
N VAL A 131 6.62 -16.80 -19.26
CA VAL A 131 5.98 -16.86 -20.59
C VAL A 131 4.56 -17.41 -20.43
N PRO A 132 3.55 -16.75 -21.02
CA PRO A 132 2.18 -17.27 -21.07
C PRO A 132 2.12 -18.67 -21.68
N GLY A 133 1.33 -19.57 -21.08
CA GLY A 133 1.20 -20.95 -21.54
C GLY A 133 2.24 -21.93 -20.98
N ILE A 134 3.08 -21.49 -20.05
CA ILE A 134 3.97 -22.37 -19.28
C ILE A 134 3.15 -23.42 -18.53
N SER A 135 3.68 -24.62 -18.37
CA SER A 135 3.03 -25.66 -17.56
C SER A 135 3.21 -25.41 -16.07
N MET A 136 2.29 -25.95 -15.24
CA MET A 136 2.40 -25.85 -13.79
C MET A 136 3.71 -26.45 -13.28
N ASN A 137 4.11 -27.61 -13.83
CA ASN A 137 5.36 -28.27 -13.43
C ASN A 137 6.59 -27.41 -13.69
N GLU A 138 6.62 -26.73 -14.84
CA GLU A 138 7.73 -25.84 -15.20
C GLU A 138 7.70 -24.57 -14.34
N SER A 139 6.52 -24.06 -14.01
CA SER A 139 6.38 -22.95 -13.06
C SER A 139 6.90 -23.30 -11.67
N LEU A 140 6.59 -24.50 -11.18
CA LEU A 140 7.10 -25.01 -9.89
C LEU A 140 8.61 -25.21 -9.91
N HIS A 141 9.15 -25.77 -11.00
CA HIS A 141 10.61 -25.94 -11.17
C HIS A 141 11.31 -24.56 -11.16
N GLY A 142 10.75 -23.58 -11.85
CA GLY A 142 11.25 -22.20 -11.80
C GLY A 142 11.23 -21.60 -10.38
N ASN A 143 10.23 -21.93 -9.56
CA ASN A 143 10.19 -21.50 -8.16
C ASN A 143 11.33 -22.12 -7.34
N GLU A 144 11.65 -23.41 -7.53
CA GLU A 144 12.76 -24.09 -6.84
C GLU A 144 14.10 -23.40 -7.13
N ILE A 145 14.31 -23.00 -8.40
CA ILE A 145 15.52 -22.28 -8.80
C ILE A 145 15.60 -20.94 -8.05
N ILE A 146 14.53 -20.17 -8.06
CA ILE A 146 14.49 -18.85 -7.41
C ILE A 146 14.66 -18.96 -5.90
N GLU A 147 13.99 -19.90 -5.27
CA GLU A 147 14.18 -20.16 -3.83
C GLU A 147 15.64 -20.49 -3.51
N THR A 148 16.29 -21.28 -4.36
CA THR A 148 17.69 -21.65 -4.19
C THR A 148 18.60 -20.45 -4.31
N VAL A 149 18.37 -19.59 -5.30
CA VAL A 149 19.17 -18.38 -5.54
C VAL A 149 18.98 -17.38 -4.38
N LEU A 150 17.74 -17.11 -3.99
CA LEU A 150 17.44 -16.12 -2.94
C LEU A 150 17.88 -16.59 -1.54
N LYS A 151 17.83 -17.88 -1.24
CA LYS A 151 18.31 -18.43 0.03
C LYS A 151 19.84 -18.36 0.22
N ARG A 152 20.61 -18.07 -0.81
CA ARG A 152 22.06 -17.84 -0.70
C ARG A 152 22.43 -16.50 -0.06
N PHE A 153 21.50 -15.57 -0.04
CA PHE A 153 21.71 -14.26 0.60
C PHE A 153 21.63 -14.43 2.12
N PRO A 154 22.69 -14.06 2.87
CA PRO A 154 22.73 -14.28 4.32
C PRO A 154 21.71 -13.47 5.10
N GLU A 155 21.16 -12.40 4.50
CA GLU A 155 20.09 -11.55 5.03
C GLU A 155 18.73 -12.23 4.98
N VAL A 156 18.57 -13.30 4.16
CA VAL A 156 17.31 -14.01 3.97
C VAL A 156 17.11 -15.05 5.08
N ASP A 157 15.95 -15.05 5.70
CA ASP A 157 15.51 -16.07 6.65
C ASP A 157 14.75 -17.19 5.92
N LYS A 158 13.70 -16.83 5.19
CA LYS A 158 12.81 -17.76 4.49
C LYS A 158 12.37 -17.20 3.15
N VAL A 159 12.12 -18.14 2.21
CA VAL A 159 11.51 -17.84 0.91
C VAL A 159 10.28 -18.71 0.75
N VAL A 160 9.16 -18.12 0.38
CA VAL A 160 7.87 -18.80 0.13
C VAL A 160 7.33 -18.37 -1.21
N CYS A 161 7.09 -19.30 -2.10
CA CYS A 161 6.50 -19.05 -3.41
C CYS A 161 5.01 -19.39 -3.41
N ARG A 162 4.20 -18.49 -3.98
CA ARG A 162 2.79 -18.69 -4.27
C ARG A 162 2.60 -18.60 -5.78
N THR A 163 2.05 -19.64 -6.40
CA THR A 163 1.86 -19.70 -7.86
C THR A 163 0.44 -20.11 -8.17
N GLY A 164 -0.16 -19.45 -9.16
CA GLY A 164 -1.46 -19.81 -9.67
C GLY A 164 -2.62 -19.34 -8.79
N ARG A 165 -3.81 -19.73 -9.19
CA ARG A 165 -5.09 -19.31 -8.65
C ARG A 165 -5.47 -20.12 -7.41
N PRO A 166 -5.89 -19.51 -6.30
CA PRO A 166 -6.46 -20.24 -5.17
C PRO A 166 -7.85 -20.82 -5.54
N GLU A 167 -8.28 -21.85 -4.79
CA GLU A 167 -9.62 -22.46 -4.97
C GLU A 167 -10.76 -21.44 -4.84
N VAL A 168 -10.61 -20.49 -3.92
CA VAL A 168 -11.53 -19.35 -3.79
C VAL A 168 -10.99 -18.23 -4.68
N ALA A 169 -11.75 -17.86 -5.70
CA ALA A 169 -11.36 -16.89 -6.74
C ALA A 169 -11.29 -15.44 -6.22
N VAL A 170 -10.44 -15.20 -5.24
CA VAL A 170 -10.20 -13.86 -4.68
C VAL A 170 -9.08 -13.15 -5.46
N ASP A 171 -8.16 -13.92 -6.07
CA ASP A 171 -7.01 -13.40 -6.80
C ASP A 171 -6.88 -14.16 -8.14
N PRO A 172 -7.09 -13.50 -9.30
CA PRO A 172 -7.07 -14.14 -10.61
C PRO A 172 -5.65 -14.39 -11.15
N MET A 173 -4.71 -14.79 -10.31
CA MET A 173 -3.33 -15.05 -10.70
C MET A 173 -3.22 -16.29 -11.60
N ALA A 174 -2.61 -16.14 -12.77
CA ALA A 174 -2.39 -17.24 -13.70
C ALA A 174 -1.15 -18.08 -13.30
N ILE A 175 -0.99 -19.28 -13.88
CA ILE A 175 0.09 -20.21 -13.56
C ILE A 175 1.49 -19.73 -14.00
N ASP A 176 1.53 -18.76 -14.92
CA ASP A 176 2.73 -18.05 -15.36
C ASP A 176 3.20 -16.96 -14.39
N GLN A 177 2.42 -16.68 -13.36
CA GLN A 177 2.73 -15.70 -12.34
C GLN A 177 3.02 -16.37 -11.00
N SER A 178 4.00 -15.83 -10.28
CA SER A 178 4.31 -16.23 -8.90
C SER A 178 4.64 -15.02 -8.06
N ASP A 179 4.11 -15.02 -6.84
CA ASP A 179 4.50 -14.12 -5.78
C ASP A 179 5.51 -14.83 -4.87
N VAL A 180 6.71 -14.31 -4.81
CA VAL A 180 7.80 -14.87 -4.00
C VAL A 180 8.03 -13.97 -2.80
N TYR A 181 7.60 -14.45 -1.64
CA TYR A 181 7.77 -13.76 -0.36
C TYR A 181 9.15 -14.09 0.22
N VAL A 182 10.00 -13.10 0.31
CA VAL A 182 11.35 -13.19 0.88
C VAL A 182 11.33 -12.55 2.26
N MET A 183 11.31 -13.36 3.29
CA MET A 183 11.39 -12.91 4.68
C MET A 183 12.84 -12.64 5.04
N LEU A 184 13.12 -11.43 5.51
CA LEU A 184 14.46 -11.02 5.90
C LEU A 184 14.68 -11.21 7.39
N LYS A 185 15.91 -11.45 7.77
CA LYS A 185 16.35 -11.39 9.17
C LYS A 185 16.28 -9.95 9.68
N PRO A 186 16.21 -9.73 11.00
CA PRO A 186 16.34 -8.38 11.56
C PRO A 186 17.61 -7.67 11.04
N ILE A 187 17.52 -6.39 10.71
CA ILE A 187 18.64 -5.61 10.13
C ILE A 187 19.89 -5.69 11.02
N SER A 188 19.72 -5.80 12.34
CA SER A 188 20.83 -5.95 13.30
C SER A 188 21.63 -7.24 13.12
N GLU A 189 21.09 -8.23 12.44
CA GLU A 189 21.72 -9.53 12.18
C GLU A 189 22.32 -9.63 10.77
N TRP A 190 22.26 -8.58 9.98
CA TRP A 190 22.80 -8.57 8.64
C TRP A 190 24.33 -8.50 8.66
N PRO A 191 25.02 -9.55 8.16
CA PRO A 191 26.48 -9.60 8.24
C PRO A 191 27.18 -8.68 7.26
N THR A 192 26.46 -8.21 6.22
CA THR A 192 27.05 -7.45 5.10
C THR A 192 26.99 -5.95 5.29
N GLY A 193 26.15 -5.44 6.19
CA GLY A 193 25.93 -3.99 6.37
C GLY A 193 25.33 -3.28 5.16
N ARG A 194 24.75 -4.03 4.22
CA ARG A 194 24.08 -3.49 3.02
C ARG A 194 22.81 -2.74 3.39
N SER A 195 22.43 -1.78 2.56
CA SER A 195 21.07 -1.25 2.57
C SER A 195 20.08 -2.25 1.95
N LYS A 196 18.79 -2.09 2.21
CA LYS A 196 17.74 -2.92 1.58
C LYS A 196 17.72 -2.76 0.06
N ASP A 197 17.96 -1.55 -0.44
CA ASP A 197 17.99 -1.25 -1.87
C ASP A 197 19.20 -1.92 -2.56
N ASP A 198 20.36 -1.95 -1.90
CA ASP A 198 21.53 -2.68 -2.40
C ASP A 198 21.26 -4.20 -2.42
N LEU A 199 20.55 -4.72 -1.43
CA LEU A 199 20.15 -6.12 -1.38
C LEU A 199 19.19 -6.45 -2.53
N ILE A 200 18.17 -5.63 -2.77
CA ILE A 200 17.23 -5.78 -3.90
C ILE A 200 17.99 -5.77 -5.22
N THR A 201 18.91 -4.84 -5.40
CA THR A 201 19.72 -4.76 -6.61
C THR A 201 20.56 -6.02 -6.83
N ALA A 202 21.20 -6.53 -5.77
CA ALA A 202 21.97 -7.77 -5.83
C ALA A 202 21.09 -9.00 -6.12
N MET A 203 19.91 -9.08 -5.53
CA MET A 203 18.94 -10.16 -5.81
C MET A 203 18.46 -10.10 -7.25
N LYS A 204 18.14 -8.91 -7.78
CA LYS A 204 17.72 -8.71 -9.18
C LYS A 204 18.78 -9.23 -10.14
N GLN A 205 20.02 -8.83 -9.95
CA GLN A 205 21.16 -9.27 -10.79
C GLN A 205 21.37 -10.80 -10.72
N ALA A 206 21.24 -11.40 -9.53
CA ALA A 206 21.37 -12.84 -9.37
C ALA A 206 20.25 -13.59 -10.11
N LEU A 207 19.00 -13.14 -9.97
CA LEU A 207 17.84 -13.75 -10.64
C LEU A 207 17.92 -13.61 -12.17
N GLU A 208 18.30 -12.45 -12.69
CA GLU A 208 18.47 -12.23 -14.12
C GLU A 208 19.56 -13.14 -14.73
N LYS A 209 20.58 -13.45 -13.96
CA LYS A 209 21.69 -14.30 -14.39
C LYS A 209 21.36 -15.79 -14.29
N GLU A 210 20.76 -16.24 -13.19
CA GLU A 210 20.61 -17.66 -12.87
C GLU A 210 19.22 -18.21 -13.19
N ALA A 211 18.21 -17.36 -13.34
CA ALA A 211 16.86 -17.73 -13.73
C ALA A 211 16.35 -16.85 -14.91
N PRO A 212 17.06 -16.85 -16.04
CA PRO A 212 16.65 -16.09 -17.22
C PRO A 212 15.32 -16.62 -17.76
N GLY A 213 14.50 -15.76 -18.36
CA GLY A 213 13.22 -16.16 -18.98
C GLY A 213 11.97 -15.75 -18.19
N ALA A 214 12.15 -15.10 -17.04
CA ALA A 214 11.08 -14.45 -16.31
C ALA A 214 11.39 -12.94 -16.13
N ALA A 215 10.34 -12.13 -16.02
CA ALA A 215 10.46 -10.75 -15.59
C ALA A 215 10.21 -10.66 -14.08
N TYR A 216 10.99 -9.84 -13.40
CA TYR A 216 10.94 -9.67 -11.94
C TYR A 216 10.56 -8.24 -11.58
N ALA A 217 9.61 -8.06 -10.67
CA ALA A 217 9.33 -6.78 -10.03
C ALA A 217 9.46 -6.93 -8.51
N PHE A 218 10.12 -5.96 -7.87
CA PHE A 218 10.41 -5.97 -6.44
C PHE A 218 9.55 -4.95 -5.73
N LEU A 219 8.77 -5.40 -4.77
CA LEU A 219 7.86 -4.61 -3.94
C LEU A 219 7.92 -5.08 -2.50
N GLN A 220 7.07 -4.52 -1.67
CA GLN A 220 6.75 -5.05 -0.34
C GLN A 220 5.30 -5.57 -0.31
N PRO A 221 4.96 -6.55 0.54
CA PRO A 221 3.61 -7.14 0.58
C PRO A 221 2.48 -6.14 0.80
N ILE A 222 2.62 -5.20 1.73
CA ILE A 222 1.62 -4.16 1.99
C ILE A 222 1.58 -3.16 0.84
N GLU A 223 2.73 -2.76 0.30
CA GLU A 223 2.84 -1.87 -0.87
C GLU A 223 2.06 -2.45 -2.06
N MET A 224 2.25 -3.74 -2.37
CA MET A 224 1.48 -4.42 -3.41
C MET A 224 -0.03 -4.36 -3.15
N ARG A 225 -0.47 -4.64 -1.92
CA ARG A 225 -1.89 -4.59 -1.55
C ARG A 225 -2.47 -3.18 -1.64
N MET A 226 -1.69 -2.18 -1.25
CA MET A 226 -2.11 -0.79 -1.36
C MET A 226 -2.24 -0.36 -2.82
N GLN A 227 -1.31 -0.73 -3.68
CA GLN A 227 -1.40 -0.47 -5.12
C GLN A 227 -2.63 -1.15 -5.74
N GLU A 228 -2.91 -2.41 -5.40
CA GLU A 228 -4.11 -3.11 -5.87
C GLU A 228 -5.41 -2.39 -5.47
N LEU A 229 -5.48 -1.86 -4.25
CA LEU A 229 -6.68 -1.18 -3.74
C LEU A 229 -6.84 0.23 -4.29
N MET A 230 -5.74 0.96 -4.45
CA MET A 230 -5.78 2.37 -4.85
C MET A 230 -5.85 2.56 -6.37
N GLU A 231 -5.21 1.69 -7.14
CA GLU A 231 -5.01 1.87 -8.58
C GLU A 231 -5.92 0.98 -9.44
N ALA A 232 -7.00 0.47 -8.88
CA ALA A 232 -7.95 -0.40 -9.60
C ALA A 232 -7.27 -1.61 -10.27
N GLY A 233 -6.34 -2.26 -9.56
CA GLY A 233 -5.67 -3.48 -9.99
C GLY A 233 -4.37 -3.25 -10.77
N VAL A 234 -3.86 -2.03 -10.85
CA VAL A 234 -2.55 -1.75 -11.45
C VAL A 234 -1.48 -1.82 -10.37
N ARG A 235 -0.43 -2.61 -10.61
CA ARG A 235 0.68 -2.84 -9.68
C ARG A 235 1.93 -2.07 -10.13
N SER A 236 1.83 -0.74 -10.25
CA SER A 236 2.94 0.13 -10.64
C SER A 236 2.67 1.57 -10.26
N ASP A 237 3.71 2.37 -10.06
CA ASP A 237 3.61 3.79 -9.72
C ASP A 237 2.94 4.61 -10.84
N ILE A 238 3.10 4.19 -12.09
CA ILE A 238 2.51 4.84 -13.26
C ILE A 238 1.84 3.80 -14.14
N ALA A 239 0.58 4.02 -14.49
CA ALA A 239 -0.17 3.18 -15.41
C ALA A 239 -0.67 3.95 -16.63
N ILE A 240 -0.37 3.43 -17.82
CA ILE A 240 -0.91 3.94 -19.08
C ILE A 240 -1.99 2.96 -19.54
N LYS A 241 -3.26 3.39 -19.49
CA LYS A 241 -4.40 2.56 -19.90
C LYS A 241 -4.76 2.83 -21.36
N LEU A 242 -4.71 1.78 -22.17
CA LEU A 242 -5.15 1.78 -23.58
C LEU A 242 -6.53 1.17 -23.69
N TYR A 243 -7.38 1.80 -24.48
CA TYR A 243 -8.74 1.33 -24.74
C TYR A 243 -8.94 1.13 -26.25
N GLY A 244 -9.59 0.04 -26.62
CA GLY A 244 -9.93 -0.28 -28.00
C GLY A 244 -10.64 -1.63 -28.09
N ASP A 245 -11.22 -1.92 -29.26
CA ASP A 245 -12.01 -3.14 -29.49
C ASP A 245 -11.14 -4.30 -29.99
N ASP A 246 -9.95 -4.03 -30.54
CA ASP A 246 -9.05 -5.03 -31.12
C ASP A 246 -7.82 -5.24 -30.23
N LEU A 247 -7.69 -6.44 -29.67
CA LEU A 247 -6.60 -6.81 -28.75
C LEU A 247 -5.23 -6.84 -29.43
N GLU A 248 -5.14 -7.19 -30.73
CA GLU A 248 -3.86 -7.21 -31.43
C GLU A 248 -3.35 -5.79 -31.69
N VAL A 249 -4.25 -4.88 -32.06
CA VAL A 249 -3.91 -3.46 -32.20
C VAL A 249 -3.49 -2.86 -30.86
N LEU A 250 -4.21 -3.19 -29.79
CA LEU A 250 -3.86 -2.75 -28.44
C LEU A 250 -2.48 -3.26 -28.02
N ARG A 251 -2.17 -4.53 -28.28
CA ARG A 251 -0.87 -5.12 -28.00
C ARG A 251 0.25 -4.42 -28.74
N GLU A 252 0.07 -4.18 -30.04
CA GLU A 252 1.06 -3.48 -30.86
C GLU A 252 1.31 -2.05 -30.35
N LYS A 253 0.25 -1.31 -30.05
CA LYS A 253 0.34 0.05 -29.51
C LYS A 253 0.96 0.09 -28.12
N ALA A 254 0.62 -0.86 -27.26
CA ALA A 254 1.26 -0.99 -25.94
C ALA A 254 2.77 -1.19 -26.07
N GLN A 255 3.24 -2.04 -27.00
CA GLN A 255 4.64 -2.27 -27.22
C GLN A 255 5.36 -1.02 -27.78
N GLN A 256 4.70 -0.25 -28.65
CA GLN A 256 5.25 1.03 -29.13
C GLN A 256 5.41 2.03 -27.98
N ILE A 257 4.44 2.09 -27.05
CA ILE A 257 4.52 2.95 -25.87
C ILE A 257 5.66 2.52 -24.95
N VAL A 258 5.82 1.23 -24.67
CA VAL A 258 6.95 0.72 -23.87
C VAL A 258 8.27 1.22 -24.43
N THR A 259 8.50 1.07 -25.75
CA THR A 259 9.74 1.51 -26.40
C THR A 259 10.02 3.01 -26.23
N VAL A 260 8.96 3.84 -26.20
CA VAL A 260 9.10 5.28 -25.99
C VAL A 260 9.36 5.60 -24.52
N VAL A 261 8.63 4.97 -23.60
CA VAL A 261 8.76 5.24 -22.17
C VAL A 261 10.10 4.75 -21.60
N GLU A 262 10.65 3.64 -22.10
CA GLU A 262 11.99 3.15 -21.72
C GLU A 262 13.11 4.18 -21.98
N GLN A 263 12.90 5.12 -22.91
CA GLN A 263 13.86 6.18 -23.22
C GLN A 263 13.77 7.39 -22.28
N VAL A 264 12.76 7.43 -21.41
CA VAL A 264 12.55 8.54 -20.47
C VAL A 264 13.50 8.38 -19.28
N PRO A 265 14.32 9.37 -18.95
CA PRO A 265 15.19 9.30 -17.77
C PRO A 265 14.38 9.13 -16.49
N GLY A 266 14.72 8.09 -15.71
CA GLY A 266 14.01 7.73 -14.47
C GLY A 266 12.92 6.69 -14.64
N ALA A 267 12.58 6.29 -15.88
CA ALA A 267 11.69 5.15 -16.10
C ALA A 267 12.41 3.84 -15.72
N ALA A 268 11.79 3.03 -14.89
CA ALA A 268 12.28 1.72 -14.49
C ALA A 268 11.16 0.69 -14.61
N ASP A 269 11.52 -0.56 -14.90
CA ASP A 269 10.62 -1.71 -14.94
C ASP A 269 9.39 -1.52 -15.87
N VAL A 270 9.59 -0.80 -16.98
CA VAL A 270 8.55 -0.53 -17.98
C VAL A 270 8.12 -1.81 -18.67
N ARG A 271 6.82 -2.10 -18.70
CA ARG A 271 6.29 -3.29 -19.36
C ARG A 271 4.86 -3.06 -19.86
N ALA A 272 4.50 -3.75 -20.94
CA ALA A 272 3.11 -3.89 -21.34
C ALA A 272 2.49 -5.11 -20.64
N GLU A 273 1.23 -5.00 -20.22
CA GLU A 273 0.46 -6.15 -19.74
C GLU A 273 0.26 -7.16 -20.86
N ARG A 274 0.40 -8.45 -20.54
CA ARG A 274 0.23 -9.53 -21.51
C ARG A 274 -1.23 -9.91 -21.62
N VAL A 275 -1.90 -9.39 -22.66
CA VAL A 275 -3.33 -9.61 -22.92
C VAL A 275 -3.62 -10.75 -23.90
N ALA A 276 -2.59 -11.36 -24.48
CA ALA A 276 -2.72 -12.43 -25.46
C ALA A 276 -1.75 -13.58 -25.20
N GLY A 277 -2.05 -14.78 -25.69
CA GLY A 277 -1.15 -15.94 -25.67
C GLY A 277 -1.58 -17.12 -24.80
N LEU A 278 -2.63 -17.01 -23.97
CA LEU A 278 -3.18 -18.15 -23.25
C LEU A 278 -4.21 -18.87 -24.13
N PRO A 279 -4.00 -20.15 -24.46
CA PRO A 279 -5.01 -20.94 -25.17
C PRO A 279 -6.18 -21.24 -24.23
N TYR A 280 -7.39 -20.91 -24.66
CA TYR A 280 -8.61 -21.26 -23.96
C TYR A 280 -9.32 -22.41 -24.65
N LEU A 281 -9.58 -23.50 -23.92
CA LEU A 281 -10.48 -24.56 -24.37
C LEU A 281 -11.92 -24.14 -24.02
N ARG A 282 -12.69 -23.74 -25.02
CA ARG A 282 -14.10 -23.40 -24.86
C ARG A 282 -14.98 -24.58 -25.19
N ILE A 283 -15.63 -25.15 -24.20
CA ILE A 283 -16.61 -26.25 -24.38
C ILE A 283 -17.99 -25.65 -24.45
N ARG A 284 -18.66 -25.90 -25.59
CA ARG A 284 -20.06 -25.46 -25.84
C ARG A 284 -20.99 -26.64 -25.85
N VAL A 285 -21.96 -26.65 -24.95
CA VAL A 285 -23.00 -27.66 -24.90
C VAL A 285 -23.97 -27.47 -26.07
N ARG A 286 -24.15 -28.50 -26.91
CA ARG A 286 -25.13 -28.50 -28.00
C ARG A 286 -26.50 -28.87 -27.44
N ARG A 287 -27.34 -27.85 -27.22
CA ARG A 287 -28.65 -28.03 -26.57
C ARG A 287 -29.59 -28.93 -27.32
N ASP A 288 -29.54 -28.95 -28.65
CA ASP A 288 -30.30 -29.84 -29.52
C ASP A 288 -29.88 -31.32 -29.38
N ALA A 289 -28.62 -31.56 -29.15
CA ALA A 289 -28.10 -32.92 -28.96
C ALA A 289 -28.49 -33.47 -27.58
N ILE A 290 -28.29 -32.69 -26.50
CA ILE A 290 -28.64 -33.14 -25.14
C ILE A 290 -30.14 -33.40 -25.00
N ALA A 291 -31.00 -32.56 -25.63
CA ALA A 291 -32.45 -32.76 -25.65
C ALA A 291 -32.83 -34.09 -26.26
N ARG A 292 -32.18 -34.53 -27.38
CA ARG A 292 -32.44 -35.81 -28.03
C ARG A 292 -32.03 -37.02 -27.16
N HIS A 293 -31.08 -36.85 -26.27
CA HIS A 293 -30.61 -37.90 -25.35
C HIS A 293 -31.26 -37.84 -23.99
N GLY A 294 -32.15 -36.90 -23.73
CA GLY A 294 -32.81 -36.72 -22.43
C GLY A 294 -31.86 -36.30 -21.31
N LEU A 295 -30.72 -35.64 -21.68
CA LEU A 295 -29.70 -35.18 -20.74
C LEU A 295 -29.96 -33.74 -20.33
N ASP A 296 -29.63 -33.41 -19.07
CA ASP A 296 -29.59 -32.02 -18.62
C ASP A 296 -28.23 -31.37 -18.98
N ALA A 297 -28.28 -30.07 -19.26
CA ALA A 297 -27.04 -29.31 -19.49
C ALA A 297 -26.10 -29.34 -18.27
N GLN A 298 -26.68 -29.44 -17.07
CA GLN A 298 -25.92 -29.53 -15.85
C GLN A 298 -25.12 -30.84 -15.73
N ASP A 299 -25.66 -31.98 -16.22
CA ASP A 299 -24.97 -33.26 -16.21
C ASP A 299 -23.74 -33.23 -17.11
N VAL A 300 -23.86 -32.58 -18.27
CA VAL A 300 -22.73 -32.38 -19.20
C VAL A 300 -21.68 -31.49 -18.56
N LEU A 301 -22.07 -30.37 -17.90
CA LEU A 301 -21.17 -29.46 -17.23
C LEU A 301 -20.49 -30.14 -16.04
N ASN A 302 -21.21 -30.92 -15.25
CA ASN A 302 -20.65 -31.71 -14.15
C ASN A 302 -19.58 -32.69 -14.64
N THR A 303 -19.81 -33.33 -15.80
CA THR A 303 -18.82 -34.24 -16.40
C THR A 303 -17.55 -33.48 -16.85
N VAL A 304 -17.73 -32.31 -17.46
CA VAL A 304 -16.60 -31.45 -17.86
C VAL A 304 -15.83 -30.97 -16.63
N GLU A 305 -16.52 -30.58 -15.58
CA GLU A 305 -15.92 -30.16 -14.31
C GLU A 305 -15.13 -31.31 -13.63
N ALA A 306 -15.64 -32.55 -13.72
CA ALA A 306 -14.95 -33.75 -13.22
C ALA A 306 -13.63 -34.02 -13.94
N ILE A 307 -13.52 -33.71 -15.25
CA ILE A 307 -12.27 -33.82 -16.00
C ILE A 307 -11.20 -32.85 -15.42
N GLY A 308 -11.61 -31.69 -14.92
CA GLY A 308 -10.73 -30.71 -14.28
C GLY A 308 -10.48 -30.94 -12.78
N GLY A 309 -11.12 -31.95 -12.19
CA GLY A 309 -11.07 -32.25 -10.77
C GLY A 309 -12.22 -31.59 -9.99
N LYS A 310 -13.39 -32.20 -10.02
CA LYS A 310 -14.54 -31.72 -9.24
C LYS A 310 -14.36 -32.03 -7.75
N VAL A 311 -14.51 -31.02 -6.90
CA VAL A 311 -14.54 -31.22 -5.44
C VAL A 311 -15.84 -31.91 -5.04
N ALA A 312 -15.75 -33.18 -4.68
CA ALA A 312 -16.90 -34.01 -4.24
C ALA A 312 -17.19 -33.91 -2.75
N GLY A 313 -16.22 -33.43 -1.95
CA GLY A 313 -16.36 -33.31 -0.50
C GLY A 313 -15.05 -32.86 0.16
N GLN A 314 -15.02 -32.95 1.48
CA GLN A 314 -13.83 -32.66 2.28
C GLN A 314 -13.51 -33.82 3.20
N VAL A 315 -12.25 -34.21 3.30
CA VAL A 315 -11.72 -35.11 4.31
C VAL A 315 -11.11 -34.28 5.42
N VAL A 316 -11.54 -34.53 6.67
CA VAL A 316 -11.06 -33.82 7.85
C VAL A 316 -10.14 -34.73 8.64
N GLU A 317 -8.89 -34.34 8.82
CA GLU A 317 -7.90 -35.05 9.63
C GLU A 317 -7.37 -34.11 10.73
N GLY A 318 -7.89 -34.22 11.92
CA GLY A 318 -7.58 -33.31 13.02
C GLY A 318 -7.98 -31.87 12.67
N ASN A 319 -7.01 -30.96 12.60
CA ASN A 319 -7.24 -29.55 12.23
C ASN A 319 -7.05 -29.26 10.72
N LYS A 320 -6.73 -30.29 9.93
CA LYS A 320 -6.50 -30.16 8.49
C LYS A 320 -7.74 -30.58 7.72
N ARG A 321 -8.04 -29.85 6.65
CA ARG A 321 -9.11 -30.15 5.70
C ARG A 321 -8.52 -30.32 4.32
N PHE A 322 -8.82 -31.44 3.69
CA PHE A 322 -8.38 -31.77 2.35
C PHE A 322 -9.58 -31.84 1.43
N ALA A 323 -9.50 -31.22 0.26
CA ALA A 323 -10.53 -31.36 -0.77
C ALA A 323 -10.47 -32.79 -1.33
N LEU A 324 -11.62 -33.49 -1.33
CA LEU A 324 -11.77 -34.74 -2.05
C LEU A 324 -12.16 -34.42 -3.48
N GLN A 325 -11.22 -34.62 -4.41
CA GLN A 325 -11.45 -34.39 -5.84
C GLN A 325 -11.70 -35.72 -6.57
N VAL A 326 -12.64 -35.69 -7.52
CA VAL A 326 -12.99 -36.80 -8.40
C VAL A 326 -12.66 -36.40 -9.84
#